data_f39e902c056ff1713354eb37269bee2e
#
_entry.id   f39e902c056ff1713354eb37269bee2e
#
_cell.length_a   1.000
_cell.length_b   1.000
_cell.length_c   1.000
_cell.angle_alpha   90.00
_cell.angle_beta   90.00
_cell.angle_gamma   90.00
#
_symmetry.space_group_name_H-M   'P 1'
#
loop_
_entity.id
_entity.type
_entity.pdbx_description
1 polymer ?
#
loop_
_entity_poly.entity_id
_entity_poly.type
_entity_poly.pdbx_seq_one_letter_code
_entity_poly.pdbx_strand_id
1 'polypeptide(L)'
;MMRHFTRVRLGTALASSVVIVGSVVVPALSAHAVTSSSAWRVTSTSAAQWYGSTYAAGRFVVVGHGDKVATSTTGASWSMLPAPSGSWQSVAYGDGKFVALSALGGGLNEMTSSNGLHWSAMAGPSGEWTGLTYGAGRFVAVSALGQFITSTDGVHWRATWTRSQFLLNSVAYGNGRFIAVDSADGDALISLNGINWSFYPISTPGAPWYSVTYGNGVFTSFSPSGMVATSMLGYSWVQHSVSQAQQINGSAFGCNTFVATGQAAGRVNNVLSSHSGSAWSATPVPANPTANWTAVAFGASRFVVVDTAGTIASLHVPGYCGPTVATPPNDVSGNVENAQVWTYQHPPLLSGGAPIDGYLVTITDGTRSFTCHAPVYYEPNCIIRGLSDRVVYHVTTQVHNRFGYSAPTDPEFVIPVAHWTLQAVDATPVIPASRPAIIQVTGIVANAAGIYPQGPVTVHFGARSFTCVANPFGECLISVVHPSLGRDAISASYTGYGTSYHSPTSYVTVVAK
;
A
#
# COMPACT_ATOMS: atom_id res chain seq x y z
N MET A 1 -19.12 -8.06 12.96
CA MET A 1 -19.90 -7.49 11.85
C MET A 1 -19.28 -6.13 11.53
N MET A 2 -18.45 -6.08 10.50
CA MET A 2 -17.81 -4.85 10.03
C MET A 2 -18.88 -3.87 9.55
N ARG A 3 -18.93 -2.68 10.12
CA ARG A 3 -19.68 -1.57 9.57
C ARG A 3 -18.68 -0.50 9.17
N HIS A 4 -18.63 -0.22 7.88
CA HIS A 4 -17.91 0.91 7.32
C HIS A 4 -18.51 2.23 7.82
N PHE A 5 -17.70 3.29 7.84
CA PHE A 5 -18.20 4.64 8.00
C PHE A 5 -19.33 4.88 7.00
N THR A 6 -20.54 5.02 7.49
CA THR A 6 -21.69 5.33 6.63
C THR A 6 -21.74 6.85 6.49
N ARG A 7 -21.64 7.34 5.26
CA ARG A 7 -21.93 8.74 4.96
C ARG A 7 -23.38 9.02 5.42
N VAL A 8 -23.52 9.72 6.51
CA VAL A 8 -24.84 10.23 6.93
C VAL A 8 -25.14 11.44 6.06
N ARG A 9 -25.92 11.23 4.99
CA ARG A 9 -26.62 12.34 4.33
C ARG A 9 -27.79 12.71 5.21
N LEU A 10 -27.73 13.86 5.89
CA LEU A 10 -28.89 14.46 6.51
C LEU A 10 -29.88 14.86 5.41
N GLY A 11 -31.04 14.22 5.40
CA GLY A 11 -32.17 14.61 4.59
C GLY A 11 -32.69 15.97 5.08
N THR A 12 -32.71 16.95 4.21
CA THR A 12 -33.24 18.29 4.43
C THR A 12 -34.76 18.26 4.46
N ALA A 13 -35.35 18.61 5.60
CA ALA A 13 -36.72 19.13 5.65
C ALA A 13 -36.66 20.63 5.34
N LEU A 14 -37.49 21.04 4.39
CA LEU A 14 -37.60 22.39 3.84
C LEU A 14 -37.98 23.43 4.92
N ALA A 15 -37.11 24.43 5.10
CA ALA A 15 -37.54 25.77 5.52
C ALA A 15 -36.72 26.78 4.72
N SER A 16 -37.40 27.59 3.94
CA SER A 16 -36.85 28.59 3.04
C SER A 16 -36.16 29.72 3.80
N SER A 17 -34.86 29.86 3.62
CA SER A 17 -34.14 31.12 3.85
C SER A 17 -32.99 31.19 2.86
N VAL A 18 -33.03 32.15 1.96
CA VAL A 18 -32.01 32.46 0.98
C VAL A 18 -30.79 33.00 1.71
N VAL A 19 -29.73 32.20 1.76
CA VAL A 19 -28.40 32.66 2.12
C VAL A 19 -27.52 32.50 0.86
N ILE A 20 -27.09 33.63 0.34
CA ILE A 20 -26.09 33.68 -0.75
C ILE A 20 -24.77 33.23 -0.14
N VAL A 21 -24.42 31.97 -0.34
CA VAL A 21 -23.07 31.47 -0.06
C VAL A 21 -22.25 31.66 -1.33
N GLY A 22 -21.32 32.60 -1.26
CA GLY A 22 -20.33 32.80 -2.32
C GLY A 22 -19.53 31.50 -2.52
N SER A 23 -19.64 30.97 -3.72
CA SER A 23 -18.85 29.82 -4.16
C SER A 23 -17.37 30.21 -4.16
N VAL A 24 -16.62 29.80 -3.16
CA VAL A 24 -15.16 29.74 -3.26
C VAL A 24 -14.85 28.61 -4.23
N VAL A 25 -14.59 28.96 -5.47
CA VAL A 25 -14.00 28.03 -6.44
C VAL A 25 -12.59 27.75 -5.95
N VAL A 26 -12.41 26.68 -5.22
CA VAL A 26 -11.09 26.09 -5.02
C VAL A 26 -10.68 25.60 -6.41
N PRO A 27 -9.58 26.10 -7.01
CA PRO A 27 -9.14 25.56 -8.27
C PRO A 27 -8.78 24.10 -8.02
N ALA A 28 -9.52 23.19 -8.66
CA ALA A 28 -9.11 21.81 -8.80
C ALA A 28 -7.67 21.87 -9.33
N LEU A 29 -6.71 21.33 -8.56
CA LEU A 29 -5.39 21.05 -9.08
C LEU A 29 -5.61 20.18 -10.30
N SER A 30 -5.57 20.81 -11.47
CA SER A 30 -5.64 20.14 -12.74
C SER A 30 -4.58 19.06 -12.71
N ALA A 31 -5.01 17.82 -12.81
CA ALA A 31 -4.13 16.73 -13.23
C ALA A 31 -3.38 17.31 -14.44
N HIS A 32 -2.09 17.53 -14.28
CA HIS A 32 -1.25 17.89 -15.42
C HIS A 32 -1.24 16.65 -16.31
N ALA A 33 -2.28 16.56 -17.14
CA ALA A 33 -2.16 15.77 -18.34
C ALA A 33 -0.85 16.26 -18.98
N VAL A 34 0.05 15.33 -19.28
CA VAL A 34 1.22 15.62 -20.08
C VAL A 34 0.67 16.26 -21.35
N THR A 35 0.66 17.59 -21.37
CA THR A 35 0.11 18.34 -22.50
C THR A 35 0.91 17.95 -23.72
N SER A 36 0.27 17.82 -24.84
CA SER A 36 0.72 17.32 -26.15
C SER A 36 1.94 18.02 -26.77
N SER A 37 2.70 18.80 -26.01
CA SER A 37 3.93 19.46 -26.45
C SER A 37 5.23 18.79 -25.99
N SER A 38 5.19 17.73 -25.15
CA SER A 38 6.37 16.95 -24.79
C SER A 38 6.61 15.86 -25.83
N ALA A 39 7.20 16.23 -26.96
CA ALA A 39 7.53 15.29 -28.01
C ALA A 39 8.63 14.33 -27.54
N TRP A 40 8.42 13.03 -27.74
CA TRP A 40 9.46 12.04 -27.62
C TRP A 40 10.61 12.38 -28.57
N ARG A 41 11.83 12.35 -28.07
CA ARG A 41 13.02 12.45 -28.89
C ARG A 41 13.53 11.03 -29.15
N VAL A 42 13.66 10.67 -30.41
CA VAL A 42 14.09 9.35 -30.83
C VAL A 42 15.49 9.40 -31.41
N THR A 43 16.33 8.45 -31.03
CA THR A 43 17.69 8.23 -31.51
C THR A 43 17.81 6.77 -31.90
N SER A 44 18.12 6.50 -33.16
CA SER A 44 18.42 5.13 -33.64
C SER A 44 19.91 4.88 -33.53
N THR A 45 20.28 3.75 -32.96
CA THR A 45 21.66 3.28 -32.84
C THR A 45 21.83 2.02 -33.71
N SER A 46 22.63 2.07 -34.71
CA SER A 46 22.61 1.15 -35.86
C SER A 46 23.09 -0.29 -35.61
N ALA A 47 23.20 -0.79 -34.38
CA ALA A 47 23.75 -2.14 -34.21
C ALA A 47 23.62 -2.79 -32.82
N ALA A 48 22.67 -2.44 -31.99
CA ALA A 48 22.57 -3.07 -30.66
C ALA A 48 21.12 -3.42 -30.33
N GLN A 49 20.91 -4.60 -29.77
CA GLN A 49 19.64 -4.97 -29.15
C GLN A 49 19.73 -4.59 -27.68
N TRP A 50 18.96 -3.59 -27.27
CA TRP A 50 18.98 -3.09 -25.91
C TRP A 50 17.99 -3.85 -25.02
N TYR A 51 18.39 -4.18 -23.78
CA TYR A 51 17.56 -4.94 -22.84
C TYR A 51 17.48 -4.34 -21.45
N GLY A 52 18.55 -3.70 -20.97
CA GLY A 52 18.59 -3.11 -19.64
C GLY A 52 18.96 -1.65 -19.64
N SER A 53 18.38 -0.87 -18.75
CA SER A 53 18.71 0.55 -18.60
C SER A 53 18.65 0.98 -17.13
N THR A 54 19.52 1.90 -16.74
CA THR A 54 19.53 2.53 -15.42
C THR A 54 20.03 3.97 -15.49
N TYR A 55 19.72 4.76 -14.48
CA TYR A 55 20.32 6.09 -14.27
C TYR A 55 20.93 6.17 -12.89
N ALA A 56 22.20 6.42 -12.84
CA ALA A 56 22.92 6.63 -11.58
C ALA A 56 24.23 7.38 -11.84
N ALA A 57 24.85 7.93 -10.80
CA ALA A 57 26.10 8.68 -10.88
C ALA A 57 26.07 9.76 -11.99
N GLY A 58 24.92 10.42 -12.18
CA GLY A 58 24.74 11.51 -13.14
C GLY A 58 24.64 11.08 -14.59
N ARG A 59 24.42 9.79 -14.90
CA ARG A 59 24.29 9.28 -16.27
C ARG A 59 23.33 8.12 -16.45
N PHE A 60 22.75 8.05 -17.63
CA PHE A 60 22.10 6.86 -18.14
C PHE A 60 23.14 5.87 -18.64
N VAL A 61 22.90 4.61 -18.37
CA VAL A 61 23.60 3.47 -18.91
C VAL A 61 22.59 2.51 -19.50
N VAL A 62 22.82 2.08 -20.75
CA VAL A 62 21.99 1.12 -21.47
C VAL A 62 22.88 -0.03 -21.91
N VAL A 63 22.45 -1.24 -21.61
CA VAL A 63 23.15 -2.48 -21.94
C VAL A 63 22.28 -3.38 -22.80
N GLY A 64 22.91 -4.29 -23.54
CA GLY A 64 22.21 -5.20 -24.45
C GLY A 64 23.10 -6.27 -25.04
N HIS A 65 22.69 -6.85 -26.15
CA HIS A 65 23.47 -7.85 -26.85
C HIS A 65 24.53 -7.17 -27.70
N GLY A 66 25.74 -7.69 -27.66
CA GLY A 66 26.87 -7.22 -28.45
C GLY A 66 28.05 -6.75 -27.61
N ASP A 67 28.83 -5.84 -28.17
CA ASP A 67 30.12 -5.36 -27.67
C ASP A 67 30.08 -3.86 -27.31
N LYS A 68 28.87 -3.30 -27.06
CA LYS A 68 28.69 -1.88 -26.80
C LYS A 68 27.74 -1.62 -25.64
N VAL A 69 27.96 -0.49 -24.99
CA VAL A 69 27.00 0.16 -24.10
C VAL A 69 26.66 1.54 -24.63
N ALA A 70 25.43 1.98 -24.45
CA ALA A 70 25.04 3.35 -24.70
C ALA A 70 25.03 4.15 -23.39
N THR A 71 25.57 5.36 -23.41
CA THR A 71 25.59 6.23 -22.22
C THR A 71 25.24 7.67 -22.57
N SER A 72 24.58 8.35 -21.64
CA SER A 72 24.18 9.74 -21.78
C SER A 72 24.09 10.40 -20.41
N THR A 73 24.53 11.64 -20.27
CA THR A 73 24.29 12.45 -19.05
C THR A 73 22.94 13.15 -19.06
N THR A 74 22.36 13.36 -20.24
CA THR A 74 21.11 14.13 -20.41
C THR A 74 19.92 13.27 -20.87
N GLY A 75 20.18 12.07 -21.38
CA GLY A 75 19.17 11.25 -22.07
C GLY A 75 18.74 11.77 -23.45
N ALA A 76 19.33 12.89 -23.92
CA ALA A 76 18.98 13.50 -25.20
C ALA A 76 20.00 13.23 -26.30
N SER A 77 21.25 13.04 -25.95
CA SER A 77 22.35 12.66 -26.83
C SER A 77 23.11 11.48 -26.25
N TRP A 78 23.55 10.57 -27.10
CA TRP A 78 24.08 9.28 -26.70
C TRP A 78 25.46 9.02 -27.28
N SER A 79 26.31 8.43 -26.46
CA SER A 79 27.61 7.89 -26.87
C SER A 79 27.60 6.38 -26.84
N MET A 80 28.05 5.74 -27.92
CA MET A 80 28.25 4.32 -28.00
C MET A 80 29.70 4.00 -27.61
N LEU A 81 29.88 3.26 -26.52
CA LEU A 81 31.19 2.92 -25.99
C LEU A 81 31.44 1.42 -26.13
N PRO A 82 32.70 1.02 -26.35
CA PRO A 82 33.03 -0.40 -26.33
C PRO A 82 32.81 -0.99 -24.93
N ALA A 83 32.28 -2.20 -24.93
CA ALA A 83 32.08 -3.02 -23.75
C ALA A 83 32.45 -4.47 -24.03
N PRO A 84 32.67 -5.30 -23.02
CA PRO A 84 32.83 -6.74 -23.22
C PRO A 84 31.62 -7.32 -23.94
N SER A 85 31.91 -8.18 -24.97
CA SER A 85 30.85 -8.84 -25.73
C SER A 85 30.05 -9.79 -24.85
N GLY A 86 28.70 -9.71 -24.92
CA GLY A 86 27.82 -10.53 -24.11
C GLY A 86 26.33 -10.30 -24.42
N SER A 87 25.49 -11.01 -23.69
CA SER A 87 24.03 -10.87 -23.71
C SER A 87 23.53 -10.20 -22.43
N TRP A 88 23.87 -8.93 -22.27
CA TRP A 88 23.60 -8.15 -21.06
C TRP A 88 22.12 -7.81 -20.93
N GLN A 89 21.44 -8.44 -19.97
CA GLN A 89 19.99 -8.37 -19.84
C GLN A 89 19.55 -7.29 -18.84
N SER A 90 20.30 -7.12 -17.77
CA SER A 90 19.95 -6.19 -16.71
C SER A 90 21.15 -5.40 -16.22
N VAL A 91 20.92 -4.18 -15.73
CA VAL A 91 21.95 -3.32 -15.15
C VAL A 91 21.40 -2.55 -13.96
N ALA A 92 22.16 -2.52 -12.88
CA ALA A 92 21.85 -1.73 -11.68
C ALA A 92 23.09 -1.00 -11.18
N TYR A 93 22.89 0.00 -10.33
CA TYR A 93 23.95 0.75 -9.66
C TYR A 93 23.82 0.60 -8.15
N GLY A 94 24.91 0.30 -7.51
CA GLY A 94 25.02 0.20 -6.06
C GLY A 94 26.48 0.12 -5.63
N ASP A 95 26.76 0.40 -4.38
CA ASP A 95 28.10 0.37 -3.82
C ASP A 95 29.18 1.07 -4.72
N GLY A 96 28.80 2.22 -5.30
CA GLY A 96 29.69 3.04 -6.13
C GLY A 96 29.99 2.50 -7.53
N LYS A 97 29.30 1.47 -8.01
CA LYS A 97 29.53 0.87 -9.34
C LYS A 97 28.25 0.45 -10.04
N PHE A 98 28.32 0.38 -11.36
CA PHE A 98 27.34 -0.29 -12.20
C PHE A 98 27.70 -1.77 -12.29
N VAL A 99 26.71 -2.63 -12.25
CA VAL A 99 26.82 -4.08 -12.44
C VAL A 99 25.81 -4.48 -13.49
N ALA A 100 26.23 -5.25 -14.48
CA ALA A 100 25.34 -5.84 -15.48
C ALA A 100 25.53 -7.36 -15.51
N LEU A 101 24.40 -8.08 -15.63
CA LEU A 101 24.37 -9.54 -15.66
C LEU A 101 23.81 -10.02 -17.02
N SER A 102 24.32 -11.15 -17.47
CA SER A 102 23.94 -11.79 -18.74
C SER A 102 22.78 -12.78 -18.53
N ALA A 103 21.88 -12.83 -19.51
CA ALA A 103 20.84 -13.86 -19.57
C ALA A 103 21.35 -15.21 -20.11
N LEU A 104 22.49 -15.24 -20.76
CA LEU A 104 23.06 -16.47 -21.30
C LEU A 104 24.16 -17.00 -20.38
N GLY A 105 24.01 -18.22 -19.91
CA GLY A 105 25.02 -18.90 -19.13
C GLY A 105 26.25 -19.25 -19.99
N GLY A 106 27.43 -19.08 -19.42
CA GLY A 106 28.70 -19.48 -20.01
C GLY A 106 29.68 -18.33 -20.20
N GLY A 107 30.94 -18.53 -19.81
CA GLY A 107 32.01 -17.56 -19.98
C GLY A 107 31.92 -16.35 -19.04
N LEU A 108 32.10 -15.16 -19.61
CA LEU A 108 32.01 -13.89 -18.89
C LEU A 108 30.54 -13.45 -18.89
N ASN A 109 29.86 -13.64 -17.78
CA ASN A 109 28.42 -13.36 -17.59
C ASN A 109 28.13 -12.23 -16.61
N GLU A 110 29.17 -11.52 -16.21
CA GLU A 110 29.10 -10.29 -15.43
C GLU A 110 30.04 -9.24 -16.00
N MET A 111 29.60 -7.98 -16.00
CA MET A 111 30.49 -6.84 -16.23
C MET A 111 30.20 -5.72 -15.23
N THR A 112 31.26 -5.02 -14.84
CA THR A 112 31.18 -3.91 -13.88
C THR A 112 31.85 -2.65 -14.43
N SER A 113 31.41 -1.49 -13.90
CA SER A 113 31.99 -0.19 -14.20
C SER A 113 31.81 0.77 -13.02
N SER A 114 32.85 1.47 -12.62
CA SER A 114 32.75 2.52 -11.59
C SER A 114 32.17 3.83 -12.10
N ASN A 115 32.19 4.06 -13.40
CA ASN A 115 31.83 5.34 -14.01
C ASN A 115 30.83 5.23 -15.18
N GLY A 116 30.42 4.01 -15.58
CA GLY A 116 29.56 3.75 -16.72
C GLY A 116 30.19 4.01 -18.09
N LEU A 117 31.51 4.26 -18.15
CA LEU A 117 32.26 4.55 -19.38
C LEU A 117 33.22 3.40 -19.75
N HIS A 118 33.88 2.83 -18.78
CA HIS A 118 34.84 1.73 -18.95
C HIS A 118 34.31 0.50 -18.23
N TRP A 119 34.22 -0.61 -18.95
CA TRP A 119 33.62 -1.84 -18.46
C TRP A 119 34.62 -2.97 -18.46
N SER A 120 34.60 -3.75 -17.39
CA SER A 120 35.40 -4.97 -17.26
C SER A 120 34.48 -6.16 -17.04
N ALA A 121 34.65 -7.22 -17.83
CA ALA A 121 33.92 -8.46 -17.67
C ALA A 121 34.67 -9.43 -16.77
N MET A 122 33.90 -10.25 -16.09
CA MET A 122 34.41 -11.32 -15.23
C MET A 122 33.50 -12.55 -15.29
N ALA A 123 33.99 -13.65 -14.79
CA ALA A 123 33.17 -14.83 -14.56
C ALA A 123 32.23 -14.54 -13.38
N GLY A 124 30.99 -14.26 -13.69
CA GLY A 124 29.93 -14.03 -12.70
C GLY A 124 29.14 -15.32 -12.40
N PRO A 125 28.06 -15.20 -11.66
CA PRO A 125 27.19 -16.32 -11.31
C PRO A 125 26.52 -16.89 -12.56
N SER A 126 26.54 -18.22 -12.71
CA SER A 126 25.82 -18.89 -13.80
C SER A 126 24.32 -18.85 -13.60
N GLY A 127 23.56 -18.47 -14.60
CA GLY A 127 22.10 -18.39 -14.56
C GLY A 127 21.55 -17.59 -15.75
N GLU A 128 20.25 -17.65 -15.94
CA GLU A 128 19.51 -16.84 -16.92
C GLU A 128 18.93 -15.60 -16.20
N TRP A 129 19.79 -14.61 -15.95
CA TRP A 129 19.45 -13.45 -15.12
C TRP A 129 18.53 -12.48 -15.86
N THR A 130 17.31 -12.32 -15.34
CA THR A 130 16.24 -11.51 -15.92
C THR A 130 16.07 -10.16 -15.20
N GLY A 131 16.33 -10.12 -13.89
CA GLY A 131 16.17 -8.92 -13.08
C GLY A 131 17.35 -8.69 -12.14
N LEU A 132 17.72 -7.42 -11.95
CA LEU A 132 18.77 -6.98 -11.04
C LEU A 132 18.37 -5.66 -10.40
N THR A 133 18.50 -5.58 -9.09
CA THR A 133 18.25 -4.34 -8.32
C THR A 133 19.29 -4.17 -7.21
N TYR A 134 19.39 -2.96 -6.68
CA TYR A 134 20.19 -2.67 -5.48
C TYR A 134 19.32 -2.02 -4.41
N GLY A 135 19.44 -2.50 -3.19
CA GLY A 135 18.75 -1.97 -2.02
C GLY A 135 19.29 -2.56 -0.73
N ALA A 136 19.04 -1.93 0.40
CA ALA A 136 19.51 -2.38 1.71
C ALA A 136 20.99 -2.79 1.73
N GLY A 137 21.87 -2.06 1.00
CA GLY A 137 23.29 -2.30 0.96
C GLY A 137 23.73 -3.54 0.16
N ARG A 138 22.88 -4.07 -0.75
CA ARG A 138 23.22 -5.23 -1.59
C ARG A 138 22.55 -5.23 -2.94
N PHE A 139 23.18 -5.90 -3.89
CA PHE A 139 22.56 -6.32 -5.13
C PHE A 139 21.75 -7.59 -4.91
N VAL A 140 20.63 -7.68 -5.58
CA VAL A 140 19.79 -8.88 -5.66
C VAL A 140 19.46 -9.13 -7.11
N ALA A 141 19.75 -10.34 -7.60
CA ALA A 141 19.37 -10.76 -8.93
C ALA A 141 18.44 -11.99 -8.88
N VAL A 142 17.56 -12.06 -9.87
CA VAL A 142 16.60 -13.15 -10.07
C VAL A 142 16.73 -13.70 -11.48
N SER A 143 16.40 -14.98 -11.65
CA SER A 143 16.53 -15.67 -12.94
C SER A 143 15.24 -16.32 -13.41
N ALA A 144 15.13 -16.53 -14.72
CA ALA A 144 14.06 -17.33 -15.32
C ALA A 144 14.03 -18.80 -14.84
N LEU A 145 15.08 -19.25 -14.14
CA LEU A 145 15.17 -20.60 -13.58
C LEU A 145 14.81 -20.63 -12.06
N GLY A 146 14.18 -19.59 -11.55
CA GLY A 146 13.77 -19.50 -10.14
C GLY A 146 14.92 -19.36 -9.15
N GLN A 147 16.06 -18.83 -9.59
CA GLN A 147 17.24 -18.64 -8.76
C GLN A 147 17.27 -17.21 -8.19
N PHE A 148 17.74 -17.10 -6.95
CA PHE A 148 18.03 -15.82 -6.30
C PHE A 148 19.50 -15.80 -5.87
N ILE A 149 20.18 -14.74 -6.23
CA ILE A 149 21.55 -14.46 -5.77
C ILE A 149 21.63 -13.08 -5.16
N THR A 150 22.58 -12.89 -4.27
CA THR A 150 22.85 -11.58 -3.66
C THR A 150 24.34 -11.34 -3.55
N SER A 151 24.73 -10.06 -3.65
CA SER A 151 26.10 -9.59 -3.47
C SER A 151 26.11 -8.25 -2.73
N THR A 152 27.04 -8.03 -1.84
CA THR A 152 27.24 -6.72 -1.18
C THR A 152 28.14 -5.80 -1.99
N ASP A 153 28.99 -6.37 -2.83
CA ASP A 153 30.01 -5.64 -3.59
C ASP A 153 29.83 -5.73 -5.12
N GLY A 154 28.81 -6.48 -5.59
CA GLY A 154 28.55 -6.66 -7.02
C GLY A 154 29.60 -7.49 -7.77
N VAL A 155 30.43 -8.26 -7.06
CA VAL A 155 31.49 -9.13 -7.60
C VAL A 155 31.43 -10.53 -6.99
N HIS A 156 31.24 -10.61 -5.67
CA HIS A 156 31.13 -11.87 -4.96
C HIS A 156 29.67 -12.19 -4.70
N TRP A 157 29.16 -13.18 -5.43
CA TRP A 157 27.75 -13.56 -5.38
C TRP A 157 27.51 -14.80 -4.54
N ARG A 158 26.41 -14.79 -3.83
CA ARG A 158 25.94 -15.92 -3.04
C ARG A 158 24.53 -16.31 -3.50
N ALA A 159 24.35 -17.58 -3.84
CA ALA A 159 23.02 -18.14 -4.03
C ALA A 159 22.28 -18.19 -2.67
N THR A 160 21.07 -17.69 -2.64
CA THR A 160 20.28 -17.62 -1.42
C THR A 160 19.08 -18.56 -1.43
N TRP A 161 18.48 -18.72 -2.59
CA TRP A 161 17.30 -19.55 -2.75
C TRP A 161 17.15 -20.00 -4.19
N THR A 162 16.60 -21.21 -4.40
CA THR A 162 16.30 -21.73 -5.74
C THR A 162 15.05 -22.58 -5.65
N ARG A 163 14.07 -22.24 -6.49
CA ARG A 163 12.87 -23.04 -6.74
C ARG A 163 12.57 -23.04 -8.23
N SER A 164 12.82 -24.14 -8.88
CA SER A 164 12.67 -24.28 -10.33
C SER A 164 11.23 -24.17 -10.85
N GLN A 165 10.24 -24.14 -9.96
CA GLN A 165 8.85 -23.90 -10.33
C GLN A 165 8.55 -22.44 -10.65
N PHE A 166 9.38 -21.49 -10.19
CA PHE A 166 9.19 -20.07 -10.45
C PHE A 166 9.92 -19.65 -11.72
N LEU A 167 9.28 -18.79 -12.51
CA LEU A 167 9.84 -18.10 -13.65
C LEU A 167 9.92 -16.61 -13.32
N LEU A 168 11.03 -16.20 -12.68
CA LEU A 168 11.17 -14.83 -12.17
C LEU A 168 11.59 -13.89 -13.31
N ASN A 169 10.87 -12.78 -13.45
CA ASN A 169 11.10 -11.84 -14.54
C ASN A 169 11.68 -10.50 -14.09
N SER A 170 11.35 -10.06 -12.90
CA SER A 170 11.72 -8.75 -12.42
C SER A 170 11.85 -8.72 -10.89
N VAL A 171 12.70 -7.84 -10.39
CA VAL A 171 12.87 -7.57 -8.97
C VAL A 171 13.04 -6.07 -8.73
N ALA A 172 12.35 -5.53 -7.74
CA ALA A 172 12.46 -4.14 -7.32
C ALA A 172 12.73 -4.03 -5.82
N TYR A 173 13.35 -2.92 -5.42
CA TYR A 173 13.51 -2.56 -4.02
C TYR A 173 12.75 -1.27 -3.72
N GLY A 174 12.00 -1.29 -2.65
CA GLY A 174 11.25 -0.13 -2.16
C GLY A 174 10.67 -0.40 -0.78
N ASN A 175 10.36 0.63 -0.03
CA ASN A 175 9.77 0.54 1.30
C ASN A 175 10.45 -0.51 2.21
N GLY A 176 11.79 -0.55 2.19
CA GLY A 176 12.58 -1.45 3.04
C GLY A 176 12.56 -2.92 2.65
N ARG A 177 12.10 -3.28 1.44
CA ARG A 177 12.00 -4.69 1.00
C ARG A 177 12.27 -4.87 -0.48
N PHE A 178 12.65 -6.09 -0.83
CA PHE A 178 12.71 -6.56 -2.20
C PHE A 178 11.41 -7.27 -2.55
N ILE A 179 10.92 -7.05 -3.75
CA ILE A 179 9.81 -7.82 -4.33
C ILE A 179 10.24 -8.32 -5.70
N ALA A 180 10.14 -9.62 -5.91
CA ALA A 180 10.26 -10.26 -7.22
C ALA A 180 8.89 -10.77 -7.66
N VAL A 181 8.66 -10.84 -8.97
CA VAL A 181 7.40 -11.32 -9.53
C VAL A 181 7.63 -12.53 -10.45
N ASP A 182 6.67 -13.43 -10.41
CA ASP A 182 6.69 -14.71 -11.08
C ASP A 182 5.64 -14.78 -12.19
N SER A 183 6.05 -15.34 -13.33
CA SER A 183 5.15 -15.55 -14.46
C SER A 183 4.61 -16.99 -14.58
N ALA A 184 5.01 -17.91 -13.71
CA ALA A 184 4.48 -19.27 -13.72
C ALA A 184 3.19 -19.36 -12.91
N ASP A 185 3.25 -19.04 -11.61
CA ASP A 185 2.14 -19.21 -10.68
C ASP A 185 1.43 -17.87 -10.32
N GLY A 186 2.04 -16.74 -10.69
CA GLY A 186 1.47 -15.42 -10.46
C GLY A 186 1.71 -14.88 -9.05
N ASP A 187 2.83 -15.26 -8.45
CA ASP A 187 3.19 -14.88 -7.09
C ASP A 187 4.10 -13.64 -7.05
N ALA A 188 4.00 -12.90 -5.95
CA ALA A 188 5.02 -11.97 -5.49
C ALA A 188 5.89 -12.64 -4.43
N LEU A 189 7.20 -12.56 -4.59
CA LEU A 189 8.16 -13.05 -3.64
C LEU A 189 8.78 -11.87 -2.90
N ILE A 190 8.74 -11.88 -1.58
CA ILE A 190 9.11 -10.77 -0.72
C ILE A 190 10.29 -11.14 0.16
N SER A 191 11.25 -10.22 0.28
CA SER A 191 12.37 -10.35 1.19
C SER A 191 12.71 -9.00 1.83
N LEU A 192 12.93 -8.98 3.13
CA LEU A 192 13.41 -7.79 3.86
C LEU A 192 14.94 -7.64 3.77
N ASN A 193 15.64 -8.71 3.45
CA ASN A 193 17.09 -8.75 3.47
C ASN A 193 17.74 -9.26 2.18
N GLY A 194 16.97 -9.60 1.14
CA GLY A 194 17.44 -10.15 -0.12
C GLY A 194 17.98 -11.59 -0.02
N ILE A 195 17.80 -12.26 1.13
CA ILE A 195 18.31 -13.60 1.41
C ILE A 195 17.16 -14.59 1.65
N ASN A 196 16.27 -14.24 2.57
CA ASN A 196 15.12 -15.05 2.94
C ASN A 196 13.88 -14.55 2.21
N TRP A 197 13.19 -15.43 1.51
CA TRP A 197 12.07 -15.08 0.65
C TRP A 197 10.79 -15.80 1.10
N SER A 198 9.68 -15.09 1.06
CA SER A 198 8.32 -15.61 1.24
C SER A 198 7.49 -15.23 0.02
N PHE A 199 6.56 -16.09 -0.37
CA PHE A 199 5.72 -15.86 -1.56
C PHE A 199 4.27 -15.60 -1.14
N TYR A 200 3.61 -14.73 -1.91
CA TYR A 200 2.23 -14.32 -1.71
C TYR A 200 1.55 -14.17 -3.08
N PRO A 201 0.34 -14.71 -3.27
CA PRO A 201 -0.34 -14.60 -4.55
C PRO A 201 -0.71 -13.14 -4.87
N ILE A 202 -0.45 -12.72 -6.11
CA ILE A 202 -0.94 -11.44 -6.62
C ILE A 202 -2.38 -11.60 -7.10
N SER A 203 -2.72 -12.76 -7.67
CA SER A 203 -4.04 -13.07 -8.21
C SER A 203 -4.40 -14.54 -8.04
N THR A 204 -5.70 -14.85 -8.02
CA THR A 204 -6.22 -16.22 -8.02
C THR A 204 -7.28 -16.36 -9.14
N PRO A 205 -7.14 -17.31 -10.07
CA PRO A 205 -6.00 -18.18 -10.34
C PRO A 205 -4.81 -17.40 -10.91
N GLY A 206 -3.60 -17.95 -10.76
CA GLY A 206 -2.34 -17.30 -11.11
C GLY A 206 -2.29 -16.74 -12.53
N ALA A 207 -2.22 -15.44 -12.65
CA ALA A 207 -1.90 -14.76 -13.89
C ALA A 207 -0.39 -14.46 -13.92
N PRO A 208 0.30 -14.56 -15.07
CA PRO A 208 1.73 -14.25 -15.16
C PRO A 208 1.99 -12.78 -14.88
N TRP A 209 3.06 -12.47 -14.13
CA TRP A 209 3.53 -11.11 -13.85
C TRP A 209 4.97 -10.94 -14.34
N TYR A 210 5.23 -9.87 -15.11
CA TYR A 210 6.48 -9.72 -15.85
C TYR A 210 7.38 -8.58 -15.36
N SER A 211 6.83 -7.53 -14.83
CA SER A 211 7.60 -6.37 -14.38
C SER A 211 7.08 -5.88 -13.05
N VAL A 212 7.99 -5.44 -12.18
CA VAL A 212 7.65 -4.79 -10.91
C VAL A 212 8.51 -3.54 -10.73
N THR A 213 7.90 -2.46 -10.27
CA THR A 213 8.60 -1.23 -9.91
C THR A 213 8.00 -0.63 -8.63
N TYR A 214 8.78 0.18 -7.94
CA TYR A 214 8.34 0.90 -6.75
C TYR A 214 8.35 2.40 -7.01
N GLY A 215 7.28 3.06 -6.62
CA GLY A 215 7.14 4.50 -6.66
C GLY A 215 5.92 4.97 -5.91
N ASN A 216 5.87 6.21 -5.50
CA ASN A 216 4.73 6.80 -4.77
C ASN A 216 4.22 5.95 -3.59
N GLY A 217 5.11 5.26 -2.87
CA GLY A 217 4.73 4.44 -1.73
C GLY A 217 4.15 3.07 -2.08
N VAL A 218 4.01 2.72 -3.36
CA VAL A 218 3.42 1.47 -3.82
C VAL A 218 4.35 0.71 -4.78
N PHE A 219 4.29 -0.60 -4.72
CA PHE A 219 4.79 -1.48 -5.78
C PHE A 219 3.71 -1.62 -6.84
N THR A 220 4.10 -1.59 -8.09
CA THR A 220 3.22 -1.80 -9.24
C THR A 220 3.76 -2.94 -10.07
N SER A 221 2.95 -3.94 -10.36
CA SER A 221 3.29 -5.09 -11.19
C SER A 221 2.36 -5.18 -12.39
N PHE A 222 2.85 -5.77 -13.49
CA PHE A 222 2.16 -5.82 -14.78
C PHE A 222 2.04 -7.23 -15.30
N SER A 223 0.85 -7.57 -15.80
CA SER A 223 0.54 -8.83 -16.47
C SER A 223 0.34 -8.61 -17.97
N PRO A 224 0.72 -9.56 -18.84
CA PRO A 224 0.51 -9.47 -20.28
C PRO A 224 -0.96 -9.45 -20.69
N SER A 225 -1.86 -9.82 -19.79
CA SER A 225 -3.32 -9.74 -20.01
C SER A 225 -3.90 -8.33 -19.90
N GLY A 226 -3.07 -7.30 -19.64
CA GLY A 226 -3.51 -5.93 -19.41
C GLY A 226 -4.00 -5.66 -18.00
N MET A 227 -3.62 -6.52 -17.06
CA MET A 227 -3.85 -6.30 -15.64
C MET A 227 -2.65 -5.59 -15.02
N VAL A 228 -2.92 -4.70 -14.11
CA VAL A 228 -1.93 -4.06 -13.24
C VAL A 228 -2.31 -4.35 -11.80
N ALA A 229 -1.36 -4.68 -10.97
CA ALA A 229 -1.59 -4.88 -9.55
C ALA A 229 -0.73 -3.89 -8.74
N THR A 230 -1.30 -3.33 -7.69
CA THR A 230 -0.61 -2.43 -6.78
C THR A 230 -0.61 -2.96 -5.36
N SER A 231 0.49 -2.75 -4.64
CA SER A 231 0.64 -3.13 -3.24
C SER A 231 1.58 -2.17 -2.52
N MET A 232 1.28 -1.81 -1.28
CA MET A 232 2.20 -1.02 -0.45
C MET A 232 3.38 -1.85 0.06
N LEU A 233 3.10 -3.11 0.40
CA LEU A 233 4.03 -3.97 1.12
C LEU A 233 4.27 -5.33 0.44
N GLY A 234 3.57 -5.62 -0.67
CA GLY A 234 3.70 -6.87 -1.40
C GLY A 234 2.89 -8.05 -0.84
N TYR A 235 2.32 -7.94 0.36
CA TYR A 235 1.56 -9.04 0.98
C TYR A 235 0.12 -9.14 0.46
N SER A 236 -0.46 -8.02 0.08
CA SER A 236 -1.81 -7.90 -0.47
C SER A 236 -1.77 -6.99 -1.68
N TRP A 237 -2.45 -7.40 -2.74
CA TRP A 237 -2.43 -6.73 -4.03
C TRP A 237 -3.84 -6.35 -4.48
N VAL A 238 -3.99 -5.12 -4.97
CA VAL A 238 -5.22 -4.64 -5.60
C VAL A 238 -5.03 -4.65 -7.09
N GLN A 239 -5.91 -5.34 -7.82
CA GLN A 239 -5.84 -5.45 -9.26
C GLN A 239 -6.67 -4.38 -9.96
N HIS A 240 -6.12 -3.88 -11.06
CA HIS A 240 -6.74 -2.87 -11.92
C HIS A 240 -6.65 -3.33 -13.37
N SER A 241 -7.72 -3.14 -14.16
CA SER A 241 -7.68 -3.40 -15.60
C SER A 241 -7.21 -2.15 -16.34
N VAL A 242 -6.30 -2.35 -17.29
CA VAL A 242 -5.84 -1.30 -18.19
C VAL A 242 -6.42 -1.56 -19.57
N SER A 243 -7.15 -0.60 -20.12
CA SER A 243 -7.89 -0.74 -21.40
C SER A 243 -7.00 -0.99 -22.63
N GLN A 244 -5.70 -0.88 -22.46
CA GLN A 244 -4.70 -1.05 -23.52
C GLN A 244 -3.72 -2.17 -23.14
N ALA A 245 -4.23 -3.40 -23.22
CA ALA A 245 -3.46 -4.60 -22.94
C ALA A 245 -2.23 -4.67 -23.86
N GLN A 246 -1.06 -4.71 -23.25
CA GLN A 246 0.20 -4.98 -23.91
C GLN A 246 1.12 -5.73 -22.95
N GLN A 247 2.01 -6.53 -23.48
CA GLN A 247 3.02 -7.17 -22.66
C GLN A 247 4.01 -6.11 -22.18
N ILE A 248 4.01 -5.83 -20.88
CA ILE A 248 4.93 -4.86 -20.27
C ILE A 248 6.22 -5.57 -19.89
N ASN A 249 7.33 -5.11 -20.48
CA ASN A 249 8.66 -5.67 -20.26
C ASN A 249 9.49 -4.85 -19.28
N GLY A 250 9.24 -3.53 -19.20
CA GLY A 250 9.97 -2.63 -18.34
C GLY A 250 9.08 -1.58 -17.70
N SER A 251 9.40 -1.21 -16.47
CA SER A 251 8.73 -0.13 -15.76
C SER A 251 9.71 0.66 -14.90
N ALA A 252 9.48 1.96 -14.76
CA ALA A 252 10.25 2.85 -13.92
C ALA A 252 9.36 3.91 -13.29
N PHE A 253 9.85 4.50 -12.21
CA PHE A 253 9.20 5.61 -11.54
C PHE A 253 10.15 6.81 -11.44
N GLY A 254 9.62 7.99 -11.67
CA GLY A 254 10.33 9.24 -11.47
C GLY A 254 9.41 10.44 -11.69
N CYS A 255 9.74 11.57 -11.08
CA CYS A 255 8.93 12.78 -11.19
C CYS A 255 7.44 12.54 -10.87
N ASN A 256 7.14 11.81 -9.81
CA ASN A 256 5.78 11.42 -9.40
C ASN A 256 4.97 10.68 -10.49
N THR A 257 5.66 10.03 -11.43
CA THR A 257 5.04 9.34 -12.55
C THR A 257 5.65 7.96 -12.71
N PHE A 258 4.81 6.95 -12.80
CA PHE A 258 5.17 5.63 -13.31
C PHE A 258 5.14 5.66 -14.82
N VAL A 259 6.11 5.03 -15.44
CA VAL A 259 6.15 4.77 -16.88
C VAL A 259 6.38 3.29 -17.09
N ALA A 260 5.58 2.67 -17.96
CA ALA A 260 5.69 1.27 -18.31
C ALA A 260 5.74 1.11 -19.83
N THR A 261 6.58 0.19 -20.28
CA THR A 261 6.88 -0.04 -21.70
C THR A 261 6.83 -1.51 -22.04
N GLY A 262 6.48 -1.82 -23.28
CA GLY A 262 6.39 -3.20 -23.70
C GLY A 262 6.05 -3.35 -25.18
N GLN A 263 5.54 -4.51 -25.54
CA GLN A 263 5.13 -4.85 -26.89
C GLN A 263 3.61 -4.84 -27.02
N ALA A 264 3.08 -4.07 -27.96
CA ALA A 264 1.68 -4.08 -28.30
C ALA A 264 1.41 -5.06 -29.46
N ALA A 265 0.56 -6.05 -29.25
CA ALA A 265 0.15 -6.97 -30.30
C ALA A 265 -0.70 -6.23 -31.34
N GLY A 266 -0.11 -5.94 -32.52
CA GLY A 266 -0.81 -5.40 -33.70
C GLY A 266 -1.34 -3.96 -33.55
N ARG A 267 -0.85 -3.17 -32.61
CA ARG A 267 -1.27 -1.77 -32.37
C ARG A 267 -0.08 -0.83 -32.26
N VAL A 268 -0.35 0.47 -32.32
CA VAL A 268 0.65 1.52 -32.10
C VAL A 268 1.28 1.33 -30.72
N ASN A 269 2.60 1.23 -30.69
CA ASN A 269 3.35 1.08 -29.44
C ASN A 269 3.19 2.31 -28.57
N ASN A 270 2.53 2.13 -27.47
CA ASN A 270 2.31 3.18 -26.49
C ASN A 270 3.21 2.94 -25.28
N VAL A 271 3.68 4.04 -24.74
CA VAL A 271 4.20 4.07 -23.38
C VAL A 271 3.02 4.36 -22.46
N LEU A 272 2.85 3.55 -21.44
CA LEU A 272 1.84 3.76 -20.41
C LEU A 272 2.41 4.65 -19.31
N SER A 273 1.59 5.57 -18.79
CA SER A 273 1.97 6.40 -17.66
C SER A 273 0.86 6.48 -16.61
N SER A 274 1.25 6.61 -15.35
CA SER A 274 0.34 6.72 -14.21
C SER A 274 0.99 7.52 -13.08
N HIS A 275 0.21 8.31 -12.34
CA HIS A 275 0.68 8.93 -11.10
C HIS A 275 0.45 8.02 -9.88
N SER A 276 -0.63 7.26 -9.88
CA SER A 276 -1.03 6.42 -8.75
C SER A 276 -0.58 4.96 -8.84
N GLY A 277 -0.19 4.50 -10.04
CA GLY A 277 0.03 3.08 -10.32
C GLY A 277 -1.25 2.29 -10.61
N SER A 278 -2.44 2.86 -10.38
CA SER A 278 -3.73 2.18 -10.58
C SER A 278 -4.47 2.60 -11.85
N ALA A 279 -4.43 3.88 -12.20
CA ALA A 279 -5.04 4.44 -13.40
C ALA A 279 -3.96 4.78 -14.43
N TRP A 280 -4.07 4.26 -15.64
CA TRP A 280 -3.04 4.36 -16.67
C TRP A 280 -3.55 5.01 -17.94
N SER A 281 -2.71 5.87 -18.52
CA SER A 281 -2.93 6.52 -19.80
C SER A 281 -1.84 6.11 -20.78
N ALA A 282 -2.22 5.95 -22.05
CA ALA A 282 -1.27 5.61 -23.09
C ALA A 282 -0.84 6.85 -23.87
N THR A 283 0.45 6.96 -24.13
CA THR A 283 1.04 8.00 -24.97
C THR A 283 1.81 7.34 -26.11
N PRO A 284 1.48 7.65 -27.38
CA PRO A 284 2.20 7.09 -28.51
C PRO A 284 3.64 7.64 -28.55
N VAL A 285 4.59 6.75 -28.80
CA VAL A 285 5.97 7.12 -29.13
C VAL A 285 6.08 7.23 -30.66
N PRO A 286 6.50 8.35 -31.23
CA PRO A 286 6.46 8.60 -32.68
C PRO A 286 7.40 7.72 -33.52
N ALA A 287 8.09 6.78 -32.92
CA ALA A 287 9.06 5.94 -33.61
C ALA A 287 8.55 4.51 -33.69
N ASN A 288 8.68 3.95 -34.88
CA ASN A 288 8.50 2.54 -35.21
C ASN A 288 7.29 1.85 -34.55
N PRO A 289 6.19 1.68 -35.24
CA PRO A 289 4.98 1.03 -34.74
C PRO A 289 5.19 -0.45 -34.34
N THR A 290 6.35 -1.03 -34.65
CA THR A 290 6.71 -2.42 -34.31
C THR A 290 7.79 -2.50 -33.23
N ALA A 291 8.14 -1.40 -32.55
CA ALA A 291 9.16 -1.40 -31.51
C ALA A 291 8.79 -2.33 -30.35
N ASN A 292 9.68 -3.21 -29.99
CA ASN A 292 9.58 -4.03 -28.79
C ASN A 292 10.39 -3.34 -27.68
N TRP A 293 9.70 -2.47 -26.92
CA TRP A 293 10.32 -1.77 -25.80
C TRP A 293 10.64 -2.73 -24.68
N THR A 294 11.89 -2.81 -24.27
CA THR A 294 12.42 -3.79 -23.32
C THR A 294 12.67 -3.23 -21.93
N ALA A 295 13.13 -1.98 -21.87
CA ALA A 295 13.45 -1.35 -20.58
C ALA A 295 13.14 0.14 -20.57
N VAL A 296 12.98 0.67 -19.37
CA VAL A 296 12.83 2.10 -19.11
C VAL A 296 13.63 2.51 -17.89
N ALA A 297 14.26 3.69 -17.94
CA ALA A 297 14.93 4.33 -16.82
C ALA A 297 14.49 5.77 -16.69
N PHE A 298 14.55 6.31 -15.46
CA PHE A 298 14.31 7.74 -15.19
C PHE A 298 15.55 8.39 -14.60
N GLY A 299 15.88 9.57 -15.10
CA GLY A 299 16.96 10.41 -14.57
C GLY A 299 17.06 11.72 -15.35
N ALA A 300 17.77 12.70 -14.83
CA ALA A 300 17.95 14.02 -15.46
C ALA A 300 16.61 14.62 -15.97
N SER A 301 15.53 14.47 -15.21
CA SER A 301 14.16 14.87 -15.56
C SER A 301 13.66 14.26 -16.89
N ARG A 302 14.09 13.04 -17.22
CA ARG A 302 13.70 12.31 -18.43
C ARG A 302 13.39 10.86 -18.14
N PHE A 303 12.39 10.35 -18.84
CA PHE A 303 12.26 8.92 -19.07
C PHE A 303 13.01 8.55 -20.35
N VAL A 304 13.73 7.46 -20.29
CA VAL A 304 14.44 6.86 -21.42
C VAL A 304 13.91 5.45 -21.61
N VAL A 305 13.42 5.13 -22.80
CA VAL A 305 12.96 3.78 -23.19
C VAL A 305 13.85 3.24 -24.30
N VAL A 306 14.07 1.93 -24.31
CA VAL A 306 14.98 1.27 -25.25
C VAL A 306 14.33 0.02 -25.82
N ASP A 307 14.72 -0.36 -27.06
CA ASP A 307 14.13 -1.51 -27.74
C ASP A 307 15.19 -2.48 -28.32
N THR A 308 14.71 -3.62 -28.80
CA THR A 308 15.54 -4.64 -29.46
C THR A 308 15.96 -4.27 -30.88
N ALA A 309 15.46 -3.19 -31.45
CA ALA A 309 15.85 -2.72 -32.78
C ALA A 309 16.96 -1.65 -32.73
N GLY A 310 17.50 -1.36 -31.55
CA GLY A 310 18.54 -0.36 -31.37
C GLY A 310 17.99 1.07 -31.21
N THR A 311 16.70 1.23 -30.92
CA THR A 311 16.10 2.53 -30.70
C THR A 311 16.22 2.95 -29.25
N ILE A 312 16.56 4.21 -29.03
CA ILE A 312 16.48 4.89 -27.74
C ILE A 312 15.54 6.07 -27.90
N ALA A 313 14.46 6.09 -27.12
CA ALA A 313 13.58 7.24 -27.10
C ALA A 313 13.58 7.87 -25.72
N SER A 314 13.49 9.20 -25.66
CA SER A 314 13.47 9.93 -24.40
C SER A 314 12.35 10.96 -24.36
N LEU A 315 11.73 11.09 -23.20
CA LEU A 315 10.68 12.04 -22.87
C LEU A 315 11.16 12.98 -21.76
N HIS A 316 11.25 14.26 -22.03
CA HIS A 316 11.50 15.23 -20.96
C HIS A 316 10.24 15.50 -20.14
N VAL A 317 10.34 15.40 -18.84
CA VAL A 317 9.27 15.76 -17.91
C VAL A 317 9.56 17.17 -17.37
N PRO A 318 8.79 18.18 -17.79
CA PRO A 318 9.00 19.52 -17.32
C PRO A 318 8.54 19.67 -15.86
N GLY A 319 9.20 20.55 -15.10
CA GLY A 319 8.85 20.87 -13.74
C GLY A 319 9.86 20.41 -12.71
N TYR A 320 9.57 20.70 -11.46
CA TYR A 320 10.39 20.28 -10.34
C TYR A 320 10.16 18.79 -10.04
N CYS A 321 11.16 17.99 -10.32
CA CYS A 321 11.17 16.55 -10.05
C CYS A 321 11.85 16.20 -8.72
N GLY A 322 12.06 17.18 -7.87
CA GLY A 322 12.62 16.96 -6.53
C GLY A 322 11.59 16.35 -5.57
N PRO A 323 12.08 15.69 -4.55
CA PRO A 323 11.19 15.15 -3.54
C PRO A 323 10.54 16.25 -2.72
N THR A 324 9.28 16.03 -2.35
CA THR A 324 8.44 16.95 -1.58
C THR A 324 7.75 16.19 -0.44
N VAL A 325 6.98 16.89 0.38
CA VAL A 325 6.02 16.23 1.26
C VAL A 325 5.00 15.43 0.44
N ALA A 326 4.48 14.36 1.00
CA ALA A 326 3.44 13.55 0.37
C ALA A 326 2.14 14.36 0.18
N THR A 327 1.24 13.91 -0.70
CA THR A 327 -0.15 14.39 -0.68
C THR A 327 -0.87 13.84 0.55
N PRO A 328 -1.96 14.46 1.00
CA PRO A 328 -2.81 13.85 2.02
C PRO A 328 -3.26 12.44 1.62
N PRO A 329 -3.60 11.57 2.55
CA PRO A 329 -4.27 10.31 2.25
C PRO A 329 -5.55 10.54 1.46
N ASN A 330 -5.91 9.60 0.59
CA ASN A 330 -7.14 9.73 -0.22
C ASN A 330 -8.40 9.60 0.63
N ASP A 331 -8.31 8.85 1.73
CA ASP A 331 -9.44 8.53 2.59
C ASP A 331 -8.95 8.04 3.96
N VAL A 332 -9.80 8.14 4.95
CA VAL A 332 -9.63 7.57 6.29
C VAL A 332 -10.84 6.70 6.55
N SER A 333 -10.64 5.42 6.76
CA SER A 333 -11.71 4.52 7.18
C SER A 333 -11.48 4.06 8.61
N GLY A 334 -12.53 3.63 9.29
CA GLY A 334 -12.39 3.11 10.65
C GLY A 334 -13.70 2.69 11.28
N ASN A 335 -13.60 2.26 12.52
CA ASN A 335 -14.73 1.86 13.35
C ASN A 335 -14.82 2.73 14.58
N VAL A 336 -16.03 3.05 14.97
CA VAL A 336 -16.33 3.71 16.23
C VAL A 336 -16.82 2.69 17.25
N GLU A 337 -16.29 2.78 18.44
CA GLU A 337 -16.66 1.96 19.59
C GLU A 337 -16.84 2.84 20.83
N ASN A 338 -17.17 2.21 21.96
CA ASN A 338 -17.31 2.90 23.23
C ASN A 338 -16.05 3.70 23.59
N ALA A 339 -16.18 5.01 23.65
CA ALA A 339 -15.13 5.96 24.02
C ALA A 339 -13.81 5.82 23.21
N GLN A 340 -13.86 5.19 22.03
CA GLN A 340 -12.70 5.04 21.18
C GLN A 340 -13.05 5.02 19.69
N VAL A 341 -12.04 5.32 18.89
CA VAL A 341 -12.09 5.26 17.42
C VAL A 341 -10.88 4.48 16.93
N TRP A 342 -11.14 3.53 16.05
CA TRP A 342 -10.14 2.83 15.26
C TRP A 342 -10.10 3.43 13.87
N THR A 343 -8.93 3.82 13.40
CA THR A 343 -8.79 4.37 12.06
C THR A 343 -7.81 3.52 11.25
N TYR A 344 -8.13 3.34 9.98
CA TYR A 344 -7.28 2.70 8.99
C TYR A 344 -6.83 3.75 7.99
N GLN A 345 -5.55 3.76 7.68
CA GLN A 345 -4.95 4.76 6.82
C GLN A 345 -4.81 4.23 5.41
N HIS A 346 -5.30 4.96 4.44
CA HIS A 346 -5.08 4.67 3.02
C HIS A 346 -3.85 5.42 2.51
N PRO A 347 -3.08 4.84 1.55
CA PRO A 347 -1.91 5.51 1.03
C PRO A 347 -2.28 6.82 0.33
N PRO A 348 -1.39 7.82 0.35
CA PRO A 348 -1.57 9.04 -0.42
C PRO A 348 -1.49 8.73 -1.92
N LEU A 349 -2.07 9.60 -2.73
CA LEU A 349 -1.93 9.52 -4.19
C LEU A 349 -0.48 9.69 -4.64
N LEU A 350 0.27 10.57 -3.96
CA LEU A 350 1.67 10.85 -4.23
C LEU A 350 2.48 10.78 -2.92
N SER A 351 3.55 10.00 -2.92
CA SER A 351 4.47 9.95 -1.76
C SER A 351 5.43 11.15 -1.67
N GLY A 352 5.40 12.04 -2.64
CA GLY A 352 6.36 13.13 -2.72
C GLY A 352 7.76 12.70 -3.15
N GLY A 353 7.91 11.50 -3.71
CA GLY A 353 9.21 10.97 -4.15
C GLY A 353 10.10 10.45 -3.03
N ALA A 354 9.54 10.23 -1.84
CA ALA A 354 10.20 9.59 -0.71
C ALA A 354 9.29 8.52 -0.09
N PRO A 355 9.86 7.48 0.52
CA PRO A 355 9.05 6.50 1.25
C PRO A 355 8.19 7.19 2.33
N ILE A 356 6.97 6.71 2.47
CA ILE A 356 6.12 7.06 3.61
C ILE A 356 6.66 6.30 4.82
N ASP A 357 6.85 6.99 5.94
CA ASP A 357 7.36 6.43 7.17
C ASP A 357 6.36 6.48 8.34
N GLY A 358 5.21 7.16 8.15
CA GLY A 358 4.15 7.19 9.14
C GLY A 358 2.94 8.02 8.75
N TYR A 359 1.94 7.96 9.63
CA TYR A 359 0.72 8.75 9.57
C TYR A 359 0.48 9.42 10.92
N LEU A 360 -0.04 10.63 10.91
CA LEU A 360 -0.53 11.33 12.09
C LEU A 360 -2.05 11.48 11.96
N VAL A 361 -2.77 10.82 12.85
CA VAL A 361 -4.22 10.98 12.99
C VAL A 361 -4.52 11.96 14.09
N THR A 362 -5.35 12.93 13.81
CA THR A 362 -5.85 13.91 14.80
C THR A 362 -7.35 13.81 14.90
N ILE A 363 -7.87 13.70 16.12
CA ILE A 363 -9.30 13.69 16.42
C ILE A 363 -9.59 14.86 17.38
N THR A 364 -10.54 15.71 17.04
CA THR A 364 -10.89 16.88 17.86
C THR A 364 -12.39 17.09 17.97
N ASP A 365 -12.87 17.53 19.14
CA ASP A 365 -14.24 18.01 19.38
C ASP A 365 -14.34 19.55 19.29
N GLY A 366 -13.27 20.21 18.86
CA GLY A 366 -13.16 21.66 18.81
C GLY A 366 -12.59 22.28 20.09
N THR A 367 -12.59 21.56 21.22
CA THR A 367 -12.01 22.01 22.50
C THR A 367 -10.83 21.15 22.92
N ARG A 368 -10.88 19.86 22.67
CA ARG A 368 -9.83 18.88 22.96
C ARG A 368 -9.37 18.22 21.68
N SER A 369 -8.09 17.91 21.62
CA SER A 369 -7.49 17.19 20.51
C SER A 369 -6.73 15.97 21.02
N PHE A 370 -6.87 14.87 20.30
CA PHE A 370 -6.17 13.61 20.54
C PHE A 370 -5.40 13.27 19.28
N THR A 371 -4.19 12.78 19.43
CA THR A 371 -3.34 12.40 18.31
C THR A 371 -2.85 10.98 18.46
N CYS A 372 -2.63 10.32 17.33
CA CYS A 372 -2.03 9.00 17.25
C CYS A 372 -1.09 8.94 16.06
N HIS A 373 0.10 8.38 16.26
CA HIS A 373 1.05 8.10 15.20
C HIS A 373 0.93 6.63 14.79
N ALA A 374 0.54 6.38 13.53
CA ALA A 374 0.47 5.04 12.97
C ALA A 374 1.72 4.77 12.13
N PRO A 375 2.45 3.67 12.38
CA PRO A 375 3.55 3.24 11.53
C PRO A 375 3.01 2.66 10.21
N VAL A 376 3.85 2.59 9.19
CA VAL A 376 3.48 2.07 7.86
C VAL A 376 3.34 0.53 7.83
N TYR A 377 3.66 -0.15 8.92
CA TYR A 377 3.70 -1.62 8.99
C TYR A 377 2.33 -2.21 9.31
N TYR A 378 1.89 -3.21 8.54
CA TYR A 378 0.69 -4.03 8.77
C TYR A 378 -0.58 -3.21 9.05
N GLU A 379 -1.35 -2.91 8.01
CA GLU A 379 -2.59 -2.13 8.14
C GLU A 379 -2.39 -0.98 9.14
N PRO A 380 -1.85 0.16 8.70
CA PRO A 380 -1.57 1.27 9.59
C PRO A 380 -2.85 1.70 10.28
N ASN A 381 -2.96 1.40 11.54
CA ASN A 381 -4.12 1.74 12.34
C ASN A 381 -3.74 2.60 13.54
N CYS A 382 -4.65 3.45 13.90
CA CYS A 382 -4.62 4.22 15.13
C CYS A 382 -5.83 3.87 15.98
N ILE A 383 -5.58 3.66 17.26
CA ILE A 383 -6.64 3.51 18.27
C ILE A 383 -6.58 4.71 19.19
N ILE A 384 -7.56 5.57 19.11
CA ILE A 384 -7.68 6.74 19.97
C ILE A 384 -8.76 6.45 21.01
N ARG A 385 -8.38 6.53 22.27
CA ARG A 385 -9.21 6.21 23.44
C ARG A 385 -9.48 7.45 24.30
N GLY A 386 -10.44 7.34 25.23
CA GLY A 386 -10.79 8.41 26.15
C GLY A 386 -11.68 9.48 25.52
N LEU A 387 -12.31 9.17 24.41
CA LEU A 387 -13.30 10.01 23.77
C LEU A 387 -14.61 9.95 24.57
N SER A 388 -15.44 10.98 24.45
CA SER A 388 -16.77 11.00 25.03
C SER A 388 -17.77 10.44 24.02
N ASP A 389 -18.63 9.52 24.46
CA ASP A 389 -19.70 9.00 23.62
C ASP A 389 -20.72 10.09 23.27
N ARG A 390 -21.33 9.97 22.09
CA ARG A 390 -22.33 10.92 21.55
C ARG A 390 -21.80 12.33 21.27
N VAL A 391 -20.49 12.54 21.38
CA VAL A 391 -19.82 13.78 20.96
C VAL A 391 -19.37 13.62 19.52
N VAL A 392 -19.61 14.64 18.71
CA VAL A 392 -19.11 14.68 17.34
C VAL A 392 -17.65 15.05 17.36
N TYR A 393 -16.82 14.20 16.77
CA TYR A 393 -15.41 14.46 16.58
C TYR A 393 -15.08 14.60 15.10
N HIS A 394 -14.13 15.46 14.80
CA HIS A 394 -13.54 15.64 13.49
C HIS A 394 -12.24 14.85 13.43
N VAL A 395 -12.10 13.98 12.45
CA VAL A 395 -10.91 13.17 12.23
C VAL A 395 -10.20 13.67 11.00
N THR A 396 -8.92 13.98 11.14
CA THR A 396 -8.04 14.31 10.00
C THR A 396 -6.81 13.44 10.06
N THR A 397 -6.22 13.17 8.89
CA THR A 397 -4.98 12.40 8.78
C THR A 397 -3.97 13.13 7.92
N GLN A 398 -2.73 13.08 8.34
CA GLN A 398 -1.56 13.56 7.61
C GLN A 398 -0.61 12.38 7.37
N VAL A 399 0.05 12.38 6.22
CA VAL A 399 1.10 11.42 5.88
C VAL A 399 2.45 12.06 6.17
N HIS A 400 3.37 11.29 6.73
CA HIS A 400 4.75 11.71 6.96
C HIS A 400 5.71 11.02 6.00
N ASN A 401 6.67 11.77 5.49
CA ASN A 401 7.88 11.29 4.85
C ASN A 401 9.07 12.14 5.33
N ARG A 402 10.28 11.82 4.93
CA ARG A 402 11.51 12.55 5.35
C ARG A 402 11.51 14.06 5.08
N PHE A 403 10.56 14.59 4.32
CA PHE A 403 10.40 16.02 4.01
C PHE A 403 9.34 16.69 4.86
N GLY A 404 8.62 15.92 5.70
CA GLY A 404 7.64 16.42 6.65
C GLY A 404 6.24 15.82 6.45
N TYR A 405 5.28 16.43 7.14
CA TYR A 405 3.87 16.06 7.07
C TYR A 405 3.18 16.69 5.86
N SER A 406 2.27 15.94 5.24
CA SER A 406 1.34 16.47 4.24
C SER A 406 0.38 17.51 4.85
N ALA A 407 -0.39 18.20 4.02
CA ALA A 407 -1.62 18.82 4.49
C ALA A 407 -2.54 17.75 5.11
N PRO A 408 -3.40 18.11 6.11
CA PRO A 408 -4.40 17.19 6.61
C PRO A 408 -5.46 16.87 5.53
N THR A 409 -6.11 15.72 5.67
CA THR A 409 -7.33 15.40 4.90
C THR A 409 -8.45 16.39 5.22
N ASP A 410 -9.47 16.44 4.39
CA ASP A 410 -10.76 16.98 4.80
C ASP A 410 -11.24 16.23 6.05
N PRO A 411 -11.87 16.93 7.02
CA PRO A 411 -12.30 16.30 8.25
C PRO A 411 -13.48 15.34 8.01
N GLU A 412 -13.32 14.11 8.47
CA GLU A 412 -14.41 13.13 8.57
C GLU A 412 -15.04 13.22 9.96
N PHE A 413 -16.36 12.96 10.04
CA PHE A 413 -17.11 13.04 11.28
C PHE A 413 -17.27 11.65 11.89
N VAL A 414 -16.93 11.53 13.18
CA VAL A 414 -17.15 10.31 13.94
C VAL A 414 -17.88 10.63 15.24
N ILE A 415 -18.76 9.73 15.63
CA ILE A 415 -19.49 9.82 16.90
C ILE A 415 -19.26 8.50 17.61
N PRO A 416 -18.39 8.45 18.63
CA PRO A 416 -18.26 7.28 19.48
C PRO A 416 -19.63 6.93 20.08
N VAL A 417 -20.01 5.68 19.94
CA VAL A 417 -21.26 5.17 20.52
C VAL A 417 -20.95 3.94 21.34
N ALA A 418 -21.43 3.91 22.55
CA ALA A 418 -21.37 2.72 23.35
C ALA A 418 -22.28 1.66 22.72
N HIS A 419 -21.71 0.62 22.19
CA HIS A 419 -22.43 -0.61 21.89
C HIS A 419 -22.42 -1.49 23.14
N TRP A 420 -23.29 -1.15 24.11
CA TRP A 420 -23.55 -1.98 25.24
C TRP A 420 -24.83 -2.74 25.00
N THR A 421 -24.77 -4.07 25.03
CA THR A 421 -25.94 -4.88 25.25
C THR A 421 -25.83 -5.39 26.69
N LEU A 422 -26.41 -4.67 27.64
CA LEU A 422 -26.69 -5.21 28.93
C LEU A 422 -27.87 -6.17 28.76
N GLN A 423 -27.63 -7.48 28.81
CA GLN A 423 -28.67 -8.48 28.95
C GLN A 423 -28.75 -8.83 30.44
N ALA A 424 -29.80 -8.42 31.09
CA ALA A 424 -30.19 -9.04 32.35
C ALA A 424 -30.91 -10.35 31.98
N VAL A 425 -30.22 -11.47 32.13
CA VAL A 425 -30.80 -12.80 31.90
C VAL A 425 -31.12 -13.39 33.26
N ASP A 426 -32.35 -13.77 33.46
CA ASP A 426 -32.72 -14.64 34.57
C ASP A 426 -32.37 -16.07 34.19
N ALA A 427 -31.59 -16.72 35.05
CA ALA A 427 -31.30 -18.15 34.90
C ALA A 427 -32.55 -19.05 35.23
N THR A 428 -33.62 -18.44 35.84
CA THR A 428 -34.86 -19.14 36.14
C THR A 428 -36.06 -18.20 35.98
N PRO A 429 -36.75 -18.21 34.82
CA PRO A 429 -37.88 -17.34 34.53
C PRO A 429 -39.07 -17.45 35.49
N VAL A 430 -39.09 -18.50 36.30
CA VAL A 430 -40.08 -18.74 37.37
C VAL A 430 -39.36 -19.05 38.67
N ILE A 431 -39.42 -18.11 39.64
CA ILE A 431 -38.70 -18.22 40.90
C ILE A 431 -39.68 -18.51 42.02
N PRO A 432 -39.46 -19.59 42.83
CA PRO A 432 -40.20 -19.80 44.07
C PRO A 432 -39.88 -18.69 45.09
N ALA A 433 -40.90 -18.10 45.74
CA ALA A 433 -40.72 -17.04 46.74
C ALA A 433 -39.86 -17.43 47.95
N SER A 434 -39.64 -18.73 48.17
CA SER A 434 -38.83 -19.28 49.27
C SER A 434 -37.34 -19.43 48.96
N ARG A 435 -36.90 -19.12 47.72
CA ARG A 435 -35.49 -19.25 47.31
C ARG A 435 -34.94 -17.95 46.79
N PRO A 436 -33.64 -17.66 47.02
CA PRO A 436 -33.00 -16.51 46.39
C PRO A 436 -32.98 -16.65 44.86
N ALA A 437 -33.35 -15.59 44.17
CA ALA A 437 -33.15 -15.46 42.73
C ALA A 437 -31.70 -15.06 42.44
N ILE A 438 -31.07 -15.78 41.54
CA ILE A 438 -29.76 -15.40 41.03
C ILE A 438 -29.98 -14.68 39.67
N ILE A 439 -29.64 -13.43 39.61
CA ILE A 439 -29.69 -12.63 38.40
C ILE A 439 -28.26 -12.51 37.88
N GLN A 440 -28.06 -13.06 36.74
CA GLN A 440 -26.79 -12.87 36.00
C GLN A 440 -26.95 -11.70 35.05
N VAL A 441 -26.13 -10.70 35.24
CA VAL A 441 -25.99 -9.60 34.28
C VAL A 441 -24.74 -9.85 33.48
N THR A 442 -24.93 -10.07 32.19
CA THR A 442 -23.83 -10.20 31.24
C THR A 442 -23.74 -8.90 30.45
N GLY A 443 -22.68 -8.16 30.68
CA GLY A 443 -22.34 -7.00 29.86
C GLY A 443 -21.48 -7.48 28.69
N ILE A 444 -22.06 -7.70 27.54
CA ILE A 444 -21.28 -7.96 26.35
C ILE A 444 -20.80 -6.64 25.80
N VAL A 445 -19.63 -6.24 26.22
CA VAL A 445 -18.84 -5.25 25.50
C VAL A 445 -17.96 -6.01 24.55
N ALA A 446 -18.48 -6.29 23.41
CA ALA A 446 -17.64 -6.77 22.32
C ALA A 446 -17.02 -5.54 21.64
N ASN A 447 -15.92 -5.05 22.20
CA ASN A 447 -14.96 -4.40 21.32
C ASN A 447 -14.02 -5.49 20.78
N ALA A 448 -13.44 -5.24 19.61
CA ALA A 448 -12.46 -6.16 19.01
C ALA A 448 -11.20 -6.38 19.88
N ALA A 449 -11.03 -5.65 20.97
CA ALA A 449 -9.93 -5.75 21.92
C ALA A 449 -10.27 -6.46 23.23
N GLY A 450 -11.52 -6.95 23.41
CA GLY A 450 -11.91 -7.69 24.62
C GLY A 450 -11.85 -6.86 25.91
N ILE A 451 -12.01 -5.54 25.85
CA ILE A 451 -11.99 -4.66 27.04
C ILE A 451 -13.40 -4.56 27.58
N TYR A 452 -13.59 -5.07 28.79
CA TYR A 452 -14.85 -5.00 29.53
C TYR A 452 -14.92 -3.75 30.41
N PRO A 453 -16.13 -3.23 30.70
CA PRO A 453 -16.29 -2.07 31.58
C PRO A 453 -15.78 -2.39 32.99
N GLN A 454 -14.90 -1.54 33.46
CA GLN A 454 -14.48 -1.58 34.86
C GLN A 454 -15.27 -0.55 35.66
N GLY A 455 -16.19 -1.01 36.50
CA GLY A 455 -16.97 -0.14 37.34
C GLY A 455 -18.23 -0.79 37.90
N PRO A 456 -18.93 -0.13 38.80
CA PRO A 456 -20.15 -0.67 39.40
C PRO A 456 -21.29 -0.71 38.36
N VAL A 457 -21.95 -1.87 38.28
CA VAL A 457 -23.21 -2.06 37.56
C VAL A 457 -24.33 -2.05 38.57
N THR A 458 -25.34 -1.23 38.36
CA THR A 458 -26.55 -1.20 39.21
C THR A 458 -27.64 -1.98 38.52
N VAL A 459 -28.17 -2.99 39.21
CA VAL A 459 -29.28 -3.81 38.72
C VAL A 459 -30.53 -3.45 39.50
N HIS A 460 -31.60 -3.13 38.80
CA HIS A 460 -32.92 -2.85 39.36
C HIS A 460 -33.76 -4.10 39.24
N PHE A 461 -34.34 -4.53 40.37
CA PHE A 461 -35.25 -5.64 40.44
C PHE A 461 -36.52 -5.17 41.15
N GLY A 462 -37.59 -4.93 40.42
CA GLY A 462 -38.77 -4.23 40.91
C GLY A 462 -38.40 -2.86 41.47
N ALA A 463 -38.76 -2.61 42.73
CA ALA A 463 -38.43 -1.36 43.45
C ALA A 463 -37.05 -1.38 44.13
N ARG A 464 -36.27 -2.44 44.03
CA ARG A 464 -34.96 -2.62 44.68
C ARG A 464 -33.83 -2.40 43.72
N SER A 465 -32.72 -1.88 44.21
CA SER A 465 -31.49 -1.71 43.46
C SER A 465 -30.33 -2.43 44.14
N PHE A 466 -29.52 -3.11 43.36
CA PHE A 466 -28.34 -3.84 43.78
C PHE A 466 -27.16 -3.40 42.96
N THR A 467 -25.98 -3.36 43.56
CA THR A 467 -24.76 -2.99 42.87
C THR A 467 -23.79 -4.16 42.86
N CYS A 468 -23.19 -4.45 41.72
CA CYS A 468 -22.11 -5.43 41.56
C CYS A 468 -20.98 -4.83 40.74
N VAL A 469 -19.79 -5.37 40.85
CA VAL A 469 -18.65 -5.05 39.99
C VAL A 469 -18.51 -6.18 38.96
N ALA A 470 -18.50 -5.81 37.70
CA ALA A 470 -18.31 -6.80 36.62
C ALA A 470 -16.93 -7.46 36.73
N ASN A 471 -16.91 -8.78 36.54
CA ASN A 471 -15.65 -9.53 36.44
C ASN A 471 -14.91 -9.19 35.12
N PRO A 472 -13.68 -9.67 34.90
CA PRO A 472 -12.95 -9.43 33.66
C PRO A 472 -13.64 -9.94 32.37
N PHE A 473 -14.70 -10.72 32.51
CA PHE A 473 -15.52 -11.22 31.38
C PHE A 473 -16.80 -10.40 31.18
N GLY A 474 -16.95 -9.28 31.89
CA GLY A 474 -18.13 -8.41 31.81
C GLY A 474 -19.39 -8.98 32.48
N GLU A 475 -19.24 -9.94 33.38
CA GLU A 475 -20.35 -10.59 34.07
C GLU A 475 -20.43 -10.14 35.53
N CYS A 476 -21.64 -9.95 36.04
CA CYS A 476 -21.86 -9.86 37.47
C CYS A 476 -23.10 -10.67 37.90
N LEU A 477 -22.99 -11.26 39.06
CA LEU A 477 -24.05 -12.10 39.66
C LEU A 477 -24.63 -11.40 40.89
N ILE A 478 -25.96 -11.29 40.93
CA ILE A 478 -26.69 -10.74 42.06
C ILE A 478 -27.65 -11.78 42.61
N SER A 479 -27.61 -11.95 43.91
CA SER A 479 -28.59 -12.80 44.63
C SER A 479 -29.65 -11.91 45.26
N VAL A 480 -30.91 -12.09 44.84
CA VAL A 480 -32.07 -11.36 45.40
C VAL A 480 -32.87 -12.29 46.29
N VAL A 481 -32.92 -11.97 47.57
CA VAL A 481 -33.68 -12.72 48.55
C VAL A 481 -35.05 -12.06 48.71
N HIS A 482 -36.13 -12.88 48.65
CA HIS A 482 -37.53 -12.46 48.77
C HIS A 482 -38.03 -11.50 47.70
N PRO A 483 -38.16 -11.95 46.48
CA PRO A 483 -38.98 -11.24 45.51
C PRO A 483 -40.45 -11.29 45.99
N SER A 484 -41.16 -10.23 45.75
CA SER A 484 -42.62 -10.16 45.94
C SER A 484 -43.27 -11.16 44.96
N LEU A 485 -44.41 -11.76 45.36
CA LEU A 485 -45.17 -12.56 44.40
C LEU A 485 -45.68 -11.69 43.24
N GLY A 486 -45.51 -12.19 42.03
CA GLY A 486 -45.94 -11.46 40.84
C GLY A 486 -44.88 -11.33 39.78
N ARG A 487 -45.08 -10.37 38.87
CA ARG A 487 -44.16 -10.08 37.77
C ARG A 487 -43.31 -8.84 38.12
N ASP A 488 -42.03 -9.06 38.30
CA ASP A 488 -41.06 -8.00 38.58
C ASP A 488 -40.25 -7.64 37.32
N ALA A 489 -40.00 -6.34 37.16
CA ALA A 489 -39.14 -5.82 36.11
C ALA A 489 -37.66 -5.92 36.50
N ILE A 490 -36.83 -6.37 35.59
CA ILE A 490 -35.38 -6.41 35.76
C ILE A 490 -34.76 -5.50 34.71
N SER A 491 -33.92 -4.59 35.14
CA SER A 491 -33.08 -3.77 34.28
C SER A 491 -31.72 -3.56 34.91
N ALA A 492 -30.71 -3.26 34.12
CA ALA A 492 -29.41 -2.92 34.62
C ALA A 492 -28.96 -1.57 34.08
N SER A 493 -28.22 -0.83 34.89
CA SER A 493 -27.57 0.40 34.47
C SER A 493 -26.10 0.39 34.86
N TYR A 494 -25.31 1.02 34.04
CA TYR A 494 -23.88 1.20 34.27
C TYR A 494 -23.53 2.66 34.00
N THR A 495 -22.75 3.26 34.85
CA THR A 495 -22.22 4.61 34.67
C THR A 495 -20.71 4.52 34.54
N GLY A 496 -20.20 4.77 33.34
CA GLY A 496 -18.77 4.80 33.08
C GLY A 496 -18.42 5.84 32.04
N TYR A 497 -17.23 6.38 32.13
CA TYR A 497 -16.72 7.42 31.24
C TYR A 497 -17.64 8.63 31.03
N GLY A 498 -18.39 8.99 32.09
CA GLY A 498 -19.31 10.16 32.09
C GLY A 498 -20.68 9.93 31.46
N THR A 499 -21.01 8.70 31.06
CA THR A 499 -22.28 8.34 30.42
C THR A 499 -22.96 7.21 31.18
N SER A 500 -24.29 7.26 31.33
CA SER A 500 -25.08 6.19 31.90
C SER A 500 -25.71 5.33 30.82
N TYR A 501 -25.61 4.03 30.98
CA TYR A 501 -26.14 2.99 30.07
C TYR A 501 -27.24 2.23 30.80
N HIS A 502 -28.28 1.85 30.04
CA HIS A 502 -29.40 1.08 30.57
C HIS A 502 -29.66 -0.13 29.68
N SER A 503 -29.90 -1.29 30.34
CA SER A 503 -30.37 -2.47 29.60
C SER A 503 -31.84 -2.28 29.16
N PRO A 504 -32.29 -3.07 28.16
CA PRO A 504 -33.72 -3.34 28.01
C PRO A 504 -34.32 -3.89 29.31
N THR A 505 -35.57 -3.58 29.58
CA THR A 505 -36.29 -4.14 30.71
C THR A 505 -36.73 -5.58 30.41
N SER A 506 -36.26 -6.52 31.20
CA SER A 506 -36.72 -7.91 31.20
C SER A 506 -37.73 -8.12 32.36
N TYR A 507 -38.43 -9.21 32.34
CA TYR A 507 -39.40 -9.52 33.41
C TYR A 507 -39.21 -10.92 33.94
N VAL A 508 -39.32 -11.06 35.23
CA VAL A 508 -39.34 -12.35 35.91
C VAL A 508 -40.67 -12.56 36.63
N THR A 509 -41.19 -13.78 36.68
CA THR A 509 -42.39 -14.10 37.39
C THR A 509 -42.06 -14.86 38.67
N VAL A 510 -42.47 -14.36 39.81
CA VAL A 510 -42.28 -14.97 41.13
C VAL A 510 -43.56 -15.65 41.52
N VAL A 511 -43.50 -16.96 41.82
CA VAL A 511 -44.65 -17.77 42.22
C VAL A 511 -44.50 -18.29 43.67
N ALA A 512 -45.57 -18.36 44.35
CA ALA A 512 -45.61 -19.07 45.63
C ALA A 512 -45.52 -20.57 45.37
N LYS A 513 -44.65 -21.26 46.09
CA LYS A 513 -44.64 -22.72 46.19
C LYS A 513 -45.01 -23.11 47.56
#